data_427e297366bc0f43188c14ede1c08d2a
#
_entry.id   427e297366bc0f43188c14ede1c08d2a
#
_cell.length_a   1.000
_cell.length_b   1.000
_cell.length_c   1.000
_cell.angle_alpha   90.00
_cell.angle_beta   90.00
_cell.angle_gamma   90.00
#
_symmetry.space_group_name_H-M   'P 1'
#
loop_
_entity.id
_entity.type
_entity.pdbx_description
1 polymer ?
#
loop_
_entity_poly.entity_id
_entity_poly.type
_entity_poly.pdbx_seq_one_letter_code
_entity_poly.pdbx_strand_id
1 'polypeptide(L)'
;TLYIAPQVALINDQHETLSNLAESLGFGSGVTVDQYTGRQSRSEKADIRERQPTVLLTTPDMLHYGILPHANRLWDWFFRRLSMVVVDEVHAYRGVFGSHVSLAMRRLGRVAERFGASPEYVCCSATIRNPVGHAATVTAQPESSFASVSKDTSATGPRHWLFWNPPEHDGTEGTGRRRSAHTE
;
A
#
# COMPACT_ATOMS: atom_id res chain seq x y z
N THR A 1 3.67 11.98 -5.54
CA THR A 1 3.13 11.01 -4.58
C THR A 1 3.80 9.67 -4.73
N LEU A 2 4.11 9.01 -3.61
CA LEU A 2 4.56 7.62 -3.55
C LEU A 2 3.44 6.76 -2.96
N TYR A 3 3.01 5.73 -3.68
CA TYR A 3 2.02 4.76 -3.21
C TYR A 3 2.69 3.40 -2.99
N ILE A 4 2.57 2.85 -1.79
CA ILE A 4 3.22 1.60 -1.39
C ILE A 4 2.16 0.57 -1.00
N ALA A 5 2.16 -0.58 -1.67
CA ALA A 5 1.31 -1.72 -1.31
C ALA A 5 2.14 -3.00 -1.15
N PRO A 6 1.67 -3.96 -0.32
CA PRO A 6 2.46 -5.15 0.01
C PRO A 6 2.60 -6.15 -1.16
N GLN A 7 1.72 -6.08 -2.14
CA GLN A 7 1.65 -7.05 -3.23
C GLN A 7 1.53 -6.37 -4.59
N VAL A 8 2.17 -6.97 -5.61
CA VAL A 8 2.12 -6.46 -6.99
C VAL A 8 0.70 -6.52 -7.57
N ALA A 9 -0.12 -7.47 -7.15
CA ALA A 9 -1.53 -7.54 -7.59
C ALA A 9 -2.30 -6.28 -7.17
N LEU A 10 -2.13 -5.83 -5.93
CA LEU A 10 -2.72 -4.57 -5.43
C LEU A 10 -2.17 -3.35 -6.18
N ILE A 11 -0.88 -3.35 -6.50
CA ILE A 11 -0.27 -2.27 -7.32
C ILE A 11 -0.94 -2.19 -8.69
N ASN A 12 -1.20 -3.32 -9.34
CA ASN A 12 -1.85 -3.34 -10.66
C ASN A 12 -3.29 -2.81 -10.59
N ASP A 13 -4.06 -3.26 -9.62
CA ASP A 13 -5.45 -2.84 -9.39
C ASP A 13 -5.54 -1.33 -9.09
N GLN A 14 -4.69 -0.84 -8.20
CA GLN A 14 -4.62 0.58 -7.87
C GLN A 14 -4.10 1.44 -9.02
N HIS A 15 -3.18 0.93 -9.83
CA HIS A 15 -2.71 1.61 -11.03
C HIS A 15 -3.86 1.84 -12.02
N GLU A 16 -4.65 0.82 -12.29
CA GLU A 16 -5.83 0.91 -13.17
C GLU A 16 -6.87 1.89 -12.59
N THR A 17 -7.18 1.74 -11.31
CA THR A 17 -8.16 2.60 -10.62
C THR A 17 -7.75 4.08 -10.66
N LEU A 18 -6.51 4.40 -10.31
CA LEU A 18 -6.01 5.78 -10.28
C LEU A 18 -5.87 6.37 -11.68
N SER A 19 -5.50 5.57 -12.69
CA SER A 19 -5.42 6.01 -14.08
C SER A 19 -6.82 6.38 -14.60
N ASN A 20 -7.80 5.50 -14.42
CA ASN A 20 -9.19 5.74 -14.81
C ASN A 20 -9.78 6.96 -14.08
N LEU A 21 -9.45 7.15 -12.80
CA LEU A 21 -9.89 8.31 -12.03
C LEU A 21 -9.28 9.61 -12.58
N ALA A 22 -7.99 9.61 -12.89
CA ALA A 22 -7.31 10.77 -13.46
C ALA A 22 -7.91 11.19 -14.81
N GLU A 23 -8.25 10.21 -15.66
CA GLU A 23 -8.94 10.44 -16.93
C GLU A 23 -10.36 10.99 -16.73
N SER A 24 -11.14 10.37 -15.85
CA SER A 24 -12.54 10.75 -15.58
C SER A 24 -12.67 12.16 -14.98
N LEU A 25 -11.69 12.60 -14.21
CA LEU A 25 -11.63 13.94 -13.64
C LEU A 25 -11.06 14.99 -14.60
N GLY A 26 -10.67 14.60 -15.80
CA GLY A 26 -10.18 15.52 -16.83
C GLY A 26 -8.82 16.14 -16.51
N PHE A 27 -7.99 15.50 -15.66
CA PHE A 27 -6.65 16.00 -15.37
C PHE A 27 -5.69 15.89 -16.57
N GLY A 28 -6.06 15.15 -17.60
CA GLY A 28 -5.29 15.01 -18.85
C GLY A 28 -3.85 14.54 -18.56
N SER A 29 -2.88 15.21 -19.18
CA SER A 29 -1.46 14.94 -18.95
C SER A 29 -0.90 15.51 -17.64
N GLY A 30 -1.71 16.23 -16.85
CA GLY A 30 -1.28 16.85 -15.60
C GLY A 30 -1.06 15.86 -14.44
N VAL A 31 -1.75 14.72 -14.47
CA VAL A 31 -1.59 13.63 -13.50
C VAL A 31 -1.24 12.35 -14.25
N THR A 32 -0.03 11.87 -14.06
CA THR A 32 0.45 10.62 -14.65
C THR A 32 0.69 9.59 -13.55
N VAL A 33 0.24 8.36 -13.78
CA VAL A 33 0.32 7.26 -12.84
C VAL A 33 1.15 6.14 -13.45
N ASP A 34 2.22 5.75 -12.77
CA ASP A 34 3.08 4.64 -13.20
C ASP A 34 3.38 3.67 -12.06
N GLN A 35 3.58 2.41 -12.39
CA GLN A 35 4.00 1.40 -11.41
C GLN A 35 5.47 1.02 -11.61
N TYR A 36 6.21 0.95 -10.51
CA TYR A 36 7.63 0.58 -10.51
C TYR A 36 7.86 -0.60 -9.57
N THR A 37 7.89 -1.80 -10.12
CA THR A 37 7.96 -3.06 -9.38
C THR A 37 9.08 -3.97 -9.92
N GLY A 38 9.22 -5.17 -9.37
CA GLY A 38 10.16 -6.17 -9.87
C GLY A 38 9.82 -6.74 -11.26
N ARG A 39 8.60 -6.50 -11.76
CA ARG A 39 8.12 -7.10 -13.03
C ARG A 39 8.56 -6.35 -14.27
N GLN A 40 8.78 -5.04 -14.18
CA GLN A 40 9.22 -4.25 -15.32
C GLN A 40 10.67 -4.57 -15.70
N SER A 41 10.92 -4.64 -16.99
CA SER A 41 12.25 -4.75 -17.59
C SER A 41 13.11 -3.51 -17.29
N ARG A 42 14.39 -3.58 -17.64
CA ARG A 42 15.30 -2.44 -17.45
C ARG A 42 14.93 -1.24 -18.34
N SER A 43 14.47 -1.48 -19.58
CA SER A 43 13.99 -0.45 -20.51
C SER A 43 12.75 0.23 -19.98
N GLU A 44 11.71 -0.53 -19.63
CA GLU A 44 10.46 0.02 -19.05
C GLU A 44 10.73 0.86 -17.81
N LYS A 45 11.64 0.40 -16.93
CA LYS A 45 12.06 1.17 -15.76
C LYS A 45 12.78 2.47 -16.11
N ALA A 46 13.53 2.50 -17.21
CA ALA A 46 14.16 3.72 -17.71
C ALA A 46 13.10 4.70 -18.23
N ASP A 47 12.15 4.21 -19.03
CA ASP A 47 11.05 5.00 -19.58
C ASP A 47 10.16 5.61 -18.49
N ILE A 48 9.86 4.86 -17.41
CA ILE A 48 9.12 5.38 -16.26
C ILE A 48 9.86 6.54 -15.60
N ARG A 49 11.16 6.42 -15.40
CA ARG A 49 11.97 7.51 -14.83
C ARG A 49 12.05 8.74 -15.73
N GLU A 50 12.09 8.54 -17.03
CA GLU A 50 12.09 9.63 -18.00
C GLU A 50 10.74 10.37 -18.03
N ARG A 51 9.62 9.65 -17.96
CA ARG A 51 8.28 10.25 -17.87
C ARG A 51 8.04 11.03 -16.58
N GLN A 52 8.77 10.74 -15.51
CA GLN A 52 8.65 11.41 -14.21
C GLN A 52 7.19 11.45 -13.68
N PRO A 53 6.55 10.32 -13.43
CA PRO A 53 5.14 10.28 -13.08
C PRO A 53 4.80 11.07 -11.80
N THR A 54 3.60 11.63 -11.78
CA THR A 54 3.05 12.36 -10.62
C THR A 54 2.77 11.42 -9.45
N VAL A 55 2.31 10.20 -9.76
CA VAL A 55 2.03 9.14 -8.80
C VAL A 55 2.85 7.91 -9.19
N LEU A 56 3.71 7.48 -8.29
CA LEU A 56 4.53 6.28 -8.45
C LEU A 56 4.04 5.19 -7.48
N LEU A 57 3.57 4.07 -8.02
CA LEU A 57 3.15 2.91 -7.23
C LEU A 57 4.30 1.90 -7.15
N THR A 58 4.55 1.37 -5.95
CA THR A 58 5.67 0.45 -5.73
C THR A 58 5.42 -0.51 -4.56
N THR A 59 6.26 -1.52 -4.46
CA THR A 59 6.31 -2.42 -3.29
C THR A 59 7.42 -2.00 -2.32
N PRO A 60 7.34 -2.40 -1.03
CA PRO A 60 8.40 -2.12 -0.06
C PRO A 60 9.78 -2.61 -0.50
N ASP A 61 9.85 -3.79 -1.12
CA ASP A 61 11.11 -4.35 -1.63
C ASP A 61 11.71 -3.48 -2.74
N MET A 62 10.88 -3.06 -3.69
CA MET A 62 11.36 -2.21 -4.77
C MET A 62 11.75 -0.81 -4.27
N LEU A 63 11.01 -0.27 -3.29
CA LEU A 63 11.43 0.95 -2.61
C LEU A 63 12.83 0.77 -2.00
N HIS A 64 13.04 -0.33 -1.27
CA HIS A 64 14.29 -0.59 -0.56
C HIS A 64 15.48 -0.83 -1.49
N TYR A 65 15.31 -1.68 -2.52
CA TYR A 65 16.40 -2.11 -3.40
C TYR A 65 16.52 -1.31 -4.69
N GLY A 66 15.42 -0.80 -5.25
CA GLY A 66 15.40 -0.16 -6.57
C GLY A 66 15.34 1.37 -6.55
N ILE A 67 14.78 1.96 -5.49
CA ILE A 67 14.57 3.42 -5.42
C ILE A 67 15.56 4.07 -4.46
N LEU A 68 15.50 3.73 -3.18
CA LEU A 68 16.29 4.38 -2.14
C LEU A 68 17.83 4.34 -2.36
N PRO A 69 18.45 3.23 -2.82
CA PRO A 69 19.89 3.21 -3.08
C PRO A 69 20.32 4.13 -4.21
N HIS A 70 19.39 4.48 -5.09
CA HIS A 70 19.64 5.25 -6.30
C HIS A 70 19.05 6.67 -6.25
N ALA A 71 18.67 7.14 -5.05
CA ALA A 71 18.00 8.42 -4.83
C ALA A 71 18.74 9.60 -5.49
N ASN A 72 20.07 9.70 -5.31
CA ASN A 72 20.86 10.80 -5.85
C ASN A 72 21.07 10.77 -7.37
N ARG A 73 20.98 9.58 -7.99
CA ARG A 73 21.38 9.40 -9.39
C ARG A 73 20.19 9.22 -10.33
N LEU A 74 19.16 8.52 -9.87
CA LEU A 74 18.03 8.13 -10.73
C LEU A 74 16.70 8.72 -10.26
N TRP A 75 16.59 9.17 -9.01
CA TRP A 75 15.35 9.56 -8.36
C TRP A 75 15.40 10.96 -7.72
N ASP A 76 16.41 11.75 -8.03
CA ASP A 76 16.60 13.13 -7.53
C ASP A 76 15.35 13.99 -7.77
N TRP A 77 14.84 13.99 -9.00
CA TRP A 77 13.63 14.69 -9.40
C TRP A 77 12.41 14.30 -8.57
N PHE A 78 12.31 13.00 -8.22
CA PHE A 78 11.19 12.43 -7.48
C PHE A 78 11.23 12.86 -6.01
N PHE A 79 12.38 12.70 -5.37
CA PHE A 79 12.53 13.06 -3.94
C PHE A 79 12.38 14.55 -3.69
N ARG A 80 12.82 15.42 -4.61
CA ARG A 80 12.62 16.88 -4.48
C ARG A 80 11.14 17.30 -4.53
N ARG A 81 10.29 16.49 -5.15
CA ARG A 81 8.87 16.77 -5.33
C ARG A 81 7.97 15.88 -4.48
N LEU A 82 8.55 15.04 -3.61
CA LEU A 82 7.79 14.09 -2.80
C LEU A 82 7.02 14.83 -1.70
N SER A 83 5.71 14.97 -1.90
CA SER A 83 4.78 15.65 -0.98
C SER A 83 3.89 14.68 -0.18
N MET A 84 3.71 13.45 -0.68
CA MET A 84 2.81 12.48 -0.03
C MET A 84 3.32 11.06 -0.19
N VAL A 85 3.19 10.28 0.88
CA VAL A 85 3.45 8.83 0.91
C VAL A 85 2.18 8.13 1.38
N VAL A 86 1.59 7.34 0.50
CA VAL A 86 0.45 6.47 0.82
C VAL A 86 0.97 5.09 1.15
N VAL A 87 0.60 4.57 2.32
CA VAL A 87 0.95 3.21 2.77
C VAL A 87 -0.34 2.41 2.86
N ASP A 88 -0.56 1.60 1.85
CA ASP A 88 -1.76 0.79 1.75
C ASP A 88 -1.61 -0.54 2.49
N GLU A 89 -2.75 -1.09 2.92
CA GLU A 89 -2.80 -2.35 3.66
C GLU A 89 -1.83 -2.35 4.87
N VAL A 90 -1.74 -1.22 5.58
CA VAL A 90 -0.73 -1.07 6.65
C VAL A 90 -0.81 -2.20 7.69
N HIS A 91 -1.97 -2.82 7.86
CA HIS A 91 -2.18 -3.97 8.74
C HIS A 91 -1.41 -5.24 8.33
N ALA A 92 -0.99 -5.34 7.06
CA ALA A 92 -0.18 -6.47 6.57
C ALA A 92 1.29 -6.40 7.02
N TYR A 93 1.77 -5.21 7.38
CA TYR A 93 3.17 -5.02 7.78
C TYR A 93 3.38 -5.38 9.26
N ARG A 94 3.50 -6.69 9.54
CA ARG A 94 3.68 -7.24 10.88
C ARG A 94 4.87 -8.20 10.95
N GLY A 95 5.32 -8.49 12.19
CA GLY A 95 6.42 -9.40 12.44
C GLY A 95 7.71 -8.97 11.75
N VAL A 96 8.47 -9.93 11.24
CA VAL A 96 9.75 -9.69 10.58
C VAL A 96 9.58 -8.81 9.34
N PHE A 97 8.57 -9.11 8.51
CA PHE A 97 8.27 -8.31 7.31
C PHE A 97 7.97 -6.85 7.67
N GLY A 98 7.09 -6.61 8.65
CA GLY A 98 6.78 -5.26 9.11
C GLY A 98 7.99 -4.52 9.67
N SER A 99 8.90 -5.21 10.36
CA SER A 99 10.15 -4.62 10.83
C SER A 99 11.05 -4.14 9.68
N HIS A 100 11.18 -4.95 8.62
CA HIS A 100 11.93 -4.54 7.42
C HIS A 100 11.28 -3.34 6.73
N VAL A 101 9.96 -3.33 6.59
CA VAL A 101 9.23 -2.20 6.01
C VAL A 101 9.44 -0.94 6.85
N SER A 102 9.33 -1.01 8.16
CA SER A 102 9.57 0.13 9.06
C SER A 102 10.99 0.70 8.90
N LEU A 103 12.00 -0.15 8.75
CA LEU A 103 13.37 0.31 8.47
C LEU A 103 13.50 1.00 7.11
N ALA A 104 12.82 0.48 6.08
CA ALA A 104 12.76 1.12 4.77
C ALA A 104 12.06 2.48 4.83
N MET A 105 10.97 2.61 5.59
CA MET A 105 10.24 3.86 5.80
C MET A 105 11.09 4.90 6.56
N ARG A 106 11.83 4.50 7.59
CA ARG A 106 12.81 5.37 8.27
C ARG A 106 13.89 5.89 7.32
N ARG A 107 14.34 5.01 6.41
CA ARG A 107 15.31 5.40 5.38
C ARG A 107 14.68 6.35 4.37
N LEU A 108 13.43 6.13 3.96
CA LEU A 108 12.67 7.01 3.09
C LEU A 108 12.58 8.42 3.68
N GLY A 109 12.19 8.55 4.95
CA GLY A 109 12.11 9.84 5.65
C GLY A 109 13.43 10.60 5.62
N ARG A 110 14.57 9.95 5.98
CA ARG A 110 15.89 10.57 5.93
C ARG A 110 16.33 10.98 4.52
N VAL A 111 15.97 10.17 3.51
CA VAL A 111 16.27 10.51 2.12
C VAL A 111 15.43 11.70 1.68
N ALA A 112 14.12 11.72 1.96
CA ALA A 112 13.24 12.85 1.65
C ALA A 112 13.75 14.15 2.28
N GLU A 113 14.08 14.13 3.57
CA GLU A 113 14.64 15.27 4.30
C GLU A 113 15.94 15.80 3.66
N ARG A 114 16.83 14.90 3.24
CA ARG A 114 18.07 15.28 2.53
C ARG A 114 17.81 16.02 1.22
N PHE A 115 16.69 15.74 0.56
CA PHE A 115 16.25 16.43 -0.66
C PHE A 115 15.36 17.64 -0.38
N GLY A 116 15.18 18.01 0.88
CA GLY A 116 14.35 19.14 1.31
C GLY A 116 12.84 18.86 1.27
N ALA A 117 12.44 17.59 1.17
CA ALA A 117 11.04 17.18 1.18
C ALA A 117 10.58 16.74 2.57
N SER A 118 9.34 17.07 2.91
CA SER A 118 8.66 16.64 4.14
C SER A 118 7.28 16.08 3.76
N PRO A 119 7.21 14.83 3.30
CA PRO A 119 5.97 14.27 2.82
C PRO A 119 4.96 14.02 3.94
N GLU A 120 3.68 14.23 3.65
CA GLU A 120 2.57 13.77 4.47
C GLU A 120 2.38 12.26 4.30
N TYR A 121 1.93 11.58 5.36
CA TYR A 121 1.67 10.15 5.35
C TYR A 121 0.17 9.85 5.43
N VAL A 122 -0.32 9.07 4.48
CA VAL A 122 -1.68 8.52 4.46
C VAL A 122 -1.57 7.00 4.60
N CYS A 123 -2.23 6.44 5.61
CA CYS A 123 -2.22 5.00 5.86
C CYS A 123 -3.63 4.42 5.71
N CYS A 124 -3.79 3.43 4.83
CA CYS A 124 -5.03 2.68 4.66
C CYS A 124 -4.91 1.32 5.34
N SER A 125 -5.97 0.89 6.02
CA SER A 125 -5.97 -0.37 6.77
C SER A 125 -7.35 -0.99 6.83
N ALA A 126 -7.42 -2.32 6.86
CA ALA A 126 -8.57 -3.02 7.39
C ALA A 126 -8.72 -2.73 8.90
N THR A 127 -9.82 -3.18 9.49
CA THR A 127 -10.09 -2.99 10.91
C THR A 127 -9.05 -3.70 11.77
N ILE A 128 -8.31 -2.95 12.57
CA ILE A 128 -7.33 -3.46 13.55
C ILE A 128 -7.50 -2.75 14.89
N ARG A 129 -6.97 -3.35 15.97
CA ARG A 129 -7.18 -2.87 17.34
C ARG A 129 -6.60 -1.47 17.58
N ASN A 130 -5.42 -1.17 17.06
CA ASN A 130 -4.72 0.11 17.27
C ASN A 130 -4.15 0.60 15.92
N PRO A 131 -4.98 1.20 15.05
CA PRO A 131 -4.53 1.61 13.73
C PRO A 131 -3.49 2.73 13.78
N VAL A 132 -3.66 3.71 14.66
CA VAL A 132 -2.75 4.86 14.78
C VAL A 132 -1.36 4.42 15.26
N GLY A 133 -1.28 3.68 16.36
CA GLY A 133 -0.01 3.19 16.88
C GLY A 133 0.71 2.25 15.92
N HIS A 134 -0.06 1.44 15.16
CA HIS A 134 0.53 0.57 14.14
C HIS A 134 1.06 1.38 12.95
N ALA A 135 0.30 2.34 12.43
CA ALA A 135 0.75 3.25 11.37
C ALA A 135 1.99 4.04 11.78
N ALA A 136 2.01 4.60 12.99
CA ALA A 136 3.15 5.30 13.56
C ALA A 136 4.41 4.42 13.62
N THR A 137 4.25 3.17 14.06
CA THR A 137 5.35 2.19 14.10
C THR A 137 5.90 1.87 12.72
N VAL A 138 5.01 1.61 11.74
CA VAL A 138 5.41 1.24 10.37
C VAL A 138 6.07 2.42 9.66
N THR A 139 5.50 3.62 9.75
CA THR A 139 6.00 4.81 9.06
C THR A 139 7.14 5.52 9.77
N ALA A 140 7.36 5.16 11.04
CA ALA A 140 8.31 5.84 11.94
C ALA A 140 7.99 7.34 12.16
N GLN A 141 6.69 7.67 12.13
CA GLN A 141 6.17 8.99 12.45
C GLN A 141 5.59 8.99 13.89
N PRO A 142 5.56 10.13 14.57
CA PRO A 142 4.94 10.22 15.90
C PRO A 142 3.43 9.90 15.83
N GLU A 143 2.89 9.20 16.82
CA GLU A 143 1.43 8.95 16.90
C GLU A 143 0.61 10.24 16.87
N SER A 144 1.12 11.31 17.49
CA SER A 144 0.48 12.61 17.54
C SER A 144 0.31 13.30 16.18
N SER A 145 1.02 12.84 15.14
CA SER A 145 0.87 13.38 13.77
C SER A 145 -0.25 12.71 12.98
N PHE A 146 -0.90 11.66 13.53
CA PHE A 146 -1.97 10.96 12.84
C PHE A 146 -3.35 11.35 13.34
N ALA A 147 -4.24 11.65 12.40
CA ALA A 147 -5.68 11.70 12.62
C ALA A 147 -6.32 10.39 12.10
N SER A 148 -7.17 9.76 12.91
CA SER A 148 -7.88 8.54 12.52
C SER A 148 -9.24 8.88 11.91
N VAL A 149 -9.47 8.43 10.69
CA VAL A 149 -10.77 8.50 10.02
C VAL A 149 -11.35 7.09 10.00
N SER A 150 -12.30 6.82 10.91
CA SER A 150 -12.90 5.48 11.09
C SER A 150 -14.42 5.47 10.81
N LYS A 151 -15.03 6.63 10.64
CA LYS A 151 -16.47 6.73 10.37
C LYS A 151 -16.74 6.48 8.89
N ASP A 152 -17.36 5.35 8.59
CA ASP A 152 -17.89 5.07 7.26
C ASP A 152 -19.16 5.91 7.03
N THR A 153 -19.14 6.75 6.01
CA THR A 153 -20.28 7.57 5.58
C THR A 153 -20.84 7.10 4.25
N SER A 154 -20.36 5.99 3.71
CA SER A 154 -20.87 5.40 2.47
C SER A 154 -22.33 4.95 2.64
N ALA A 155 -23.12 5.07 1.58
CA ALA A 155 -24.45 4.50 1.55
C ALA A 155 -24.35 2.97 1.65
N THR A 156 -24.94 2.39 2.71
CA THR A 156 -24.93 0.95 2.92
C THR A 156 -26.35 0.40 2.77
N GLY A 157 -26.50 -0.63 1.95
CA GLY A 157 -27.74 -1.41 1.88
C GLY A 157 -27.86 -2.40 3.04
N PRO A 158 -29.01 -3.10 3.16
CA PRO A 158 -29.20 -4.13 4.16
C PRO A 158 -28.16 -5.25 3.98
N ARG A 159 -27.58 -5.73 5.08
CA ARG A 159 -26.62 -6.85 5.08
C ARG A 159 -27.29 -8.06 5.69
N HIS A 160 -27.21 -9.19 4.97
CA HIS A 160 -27.65 -10.49 5.47
C HIS A 160 -26.42 -11.29 5.90
N TRP A 161 -26.41 -11.76 7.14
CA TRP A 161 -25.35 -12.59 7.68
C TRP A 161 -25.82 -14.03 7.73
N LEU A 162 -25.16 -14.91 6.96
CA LEU A 162 -25.42 -16.35 6.96
C LEU A 162 -24.31 -17.03 7.75
N PHE A 163 -24.69 -17.64 8.86
CA PHE A 163 -23.79 -18.48 9.65
C PHE A 163 -24.03 -19.93 9.27
N TRP A 164 -23.17 -20.43 8.39
CA TRP A 164 -23.21 -21.83 7.97
C TRP A 164 -22.48 -22.70 8.99
N ASN A 165 -23.19 -23.70 9.56
CA ASN A 165 -22.62 -24.73 10.43
C ASN A 165 -22.66 -26.06 9.68
N PRO A 166 -21.59 -26.43 8.95
CA PRO A 166 -21.60 -27.62 8.12
C PRO A 166 -21.85 -28.90 8.96
N PRO A 167 -22.59 -29.90 8.42
CA PRO A 167 -22.81 -31.15 9.10
C PRO A 167 -21.52 -31.91 9.37
N GLU A 168 -21.52 -32.77 10.36
CA GLU A 168 -20.41 -33.68 10.64
C GLU A 168 -20.29 -34.74 9.51
N HIS A 169 -19.08 -35.26 9.32
CA HIS A 169 -18.85 -36.37 8.40
C HIS A 169 -19.54 -37.63 8.94
N ASP A 170 -20.18 -38.35 8.05
CA ASP A 170 -20.75 -39.68 8.39
C ASP A 170 -19.66 -40.58 8.95
N GLY A 171 -19.86 -41.19 10.11
CA GLY A 171 -18.92 -42.07 10.78
C GLY A 171 -17.92 -41.36 11.71
N THR A 172 -18.04 -40.02 11.92
CA THR A 172 -17.17 -39.26 12.82
C THR A 172 -17.91 -38.73 14.04
N GLU A 173 -19.00 -39.36 14.44
CA GLU A 173 -19.76 -38.98 15.63
C GLU A 173 -18.82 -38.82 16.86
N GLY A 174 -18.83 -37.63 17.44
CA GLY A 174 -18.00 -37.30 18.58
C GLY A 174 -16.57 -36.83 18.30
N THR A 175 -16.10 -36.81 17.03
CA THR A 175 -14.76 -36.31 16.68
C THR A 175 -14.70 -34.82 16.35
N GLY A 176 -15.87 -34.18 16.24
CA GLY A 176 -15.98 -32.74 15.87
C GLY A 176 -15.48 -32.39 14.47
N ARG A 177 -15.21 -33.39 13.61
CA ARG A 177 -14.74 -33.16 12.25
C ARG A 177 -15.92 -32.84 11.33
N ARG A 178 -15.96 -31.59 10.80
CA ARG A 178 -17.03 -31.10 9.94
C ARG A 178 -16.63 -31.07 8.49
N ARG A 179 -17.62 -31.12 7.58
CA ARG A 179 -17.41 -30.97 6.13
C ARG A 179 -16.86 -29.58 5.82
N SER A 180 -16.02 -29.49 4.80
CA SER A 180 -15.54 -28.21 4.30
C SER A 180 -16.63 -27.47 3.54
N ALA A 181 -16.80 -26.18 3.77
CA ALA A 181 -17.72 -25.33 3.01
C ALA A 181 -17.38 -25.23 1.51
N HIS A 182 -16.18 -25.68 1.09
CA HIS A 182 -15.75 -25.70 -0.32
C HIS A 182 -16.09 -27.02 -1.05
N THR A 183 -16.68 -28.00 -0.38
CA THR A 183 -17.01 -29.31 -0.95
C THR A 183 -18.51 -29.53 -1.20
N GLU A 184 -19.32 -28.53 -0.98
CA GLU A 184 -20.74 -28.44 -1.35
C GLU A 184 -20.91 -27.26 -2.33
#